data_3b0f7fff2eb7c37563228003e21af60c
#
_entry.id   3b0f7fff2eb7c37563228003e21af60c
#
_cell.length_a   1.000
_cell.length_b   1.000
_cell.length_c   1.000
_cell.angle_alpha   90.00
_cell.angle_beta   90.00
_cell.angle_gamma   90.00
#
_symmetry.space_group_name_H-M   'P 1'
#
loop_
_entity.id
_entity.type
_entity.pdbx_description
1 polymer ?
#
loop_
_entity_poly.entity_id
_entity_poly.type
_entity_poly.pdbx_seq_one_letter_code
_entity_poly.pdbx_strand_id
1 'polypeptide(L)'
;NKTTTNGTNVHSGVMFDYSYSTVDFADRVREDALLDNTTGTMNGTSYGIGGYYTAINGDESYLDVVGMVSKLENKYKDSYGMKSTQDGYRLGLSVEAGKKLAELGKWKVEGQGQLAYQYTNYDNFNDDISGIDAYGASTLRGRLGVRVYRHLESTKNIQQIDNAQVYGVANVIQDFINPTDVTVGGANVSEKFDKTTLEVGGGFQVPVTGTTYVYTDARYDRSI
;
A
#
# COMPACT_ATOMS: atom_id res chain seq x y z
N ASN A 1 1.09 -12.15 -21.58
CA ASN A 1 2.04 -11.20 -22.20
C ASN A 1 1.70 -11.05 -23.68
N LYS A 2 1.56 -9.86 -24.17
CA LYS A 2 1.29 -9.57 -25.57
C LYS A 2 2.16 -8.38 -26.00
N THR A 3 2.93 -8.55 -27.08
CA THR A 3 3.64 -7.43 -27.71
C THR A 3 2.75 -6.83 -28.79
N THR A 4 2.53 -5.53 -28.73
CA THR A 4 1.74 -4.82 -29.76
C THR A 4 2.59 -4.50 -30.98
N THR A 5 1.94 -4.17 -32.11
CA THR A 5 2.58 -3.83 -33.38
C THR A 5 3.56 -2.63 -33.26
N ASN A 6 3.42 -1.80 -32.21
CA ASN A 6 4.27 -0.64 -31.96
C ASN A 6 5.43 -0.92 -30.98
N GLY A 7 5.71 -2.18 -30.66
CA GLY A 7 6.82 -2.55 -29.75
C GLY A 7 6.51 -2.33 -28.25
N THR A 8 5.25 -2.04 -27.89
CA THR A 8 4.83 -1.96 -26.50
C THR A 8 4.57 -3.37 -25.95
N ASN A 9 5.20 -3.71 -24.85
CA ASN A 9 4.93 -4.96 -24.11
C ASN A 9 3.80 -4.72 -23.11
N VAL A 10 2.75 -5.54 -23.21
CA VAL A 10 1.58 -5.45 -22.33
C VAL A 10 1.51 -6.69 -21.45
N HIS A 11 1.38 -6.44 -20.15
CA HIS A 11 1.13 -7.44 -19.12
C HIS A 11 -0.20 -7.13 -18.45
N SER A 12 -1.04 -8.13 -18.29
CA SER A 12 -2.29 -8.00 -17.54
C SER A 12 -2.59 -9.30 -16.82
N GLY A 13 -3.30 -9.20 -15.72
CA GLY A 13 -3.66 -10.36 -14.94
C GLY A 13 -4.67 -10.04 -13.86
N VAL A 14 -5.03 -11.09 -13.12
CA VAL A 14 -5.85 -11.01 -11.93
C VAL A 14 -4.98 -11.25 -10.70
N MET A 15 -5.41 -10.69 -9.57
CA MET A 15 -4.75 -10.87 -8.29
C MET A 15 -5.77 -11.17 -7.22
N PHE A 16 -5.34 -11.89 -6.19
CA PHE A 16 -6.12 -12.16 -4.99
C PHE A 16 -5.30 -11.67 -3.79
N ASP A 17 -6.00 -11.06 -2.86
CA ASP A 17 -5.43 -10.58 -1.60
C ASP A 17 -6.13 -11.24 -0.42
N TYR A 18 -5.35 -11.59 0.56
CA TYR A 18 -5.81 -11.98 1.89
C TYR A 18 -4.94 -11.27 2.92
N SER A 19 -5.57 -10.56 3.83
CA SER A 19 -4.86 -9.95 4.95
C SER A 19 -5.55 -10.23 6.27
N TYR A 20 -4.73 -10.33 7.31
CA TYR A 20 -5.18 -10.46 8.69
C TYR A 20 -4.40 -9.47 9.55
N SER A 21 -5.10 -8.78 10.44
CA SER A 21 -4.52 -7.82 11.36
C SER A 21 -5.10 -7.97 12.74
N THR A 22 -4.30 -7.69 13.77
CA THR A 22 -4.74 -7.60 15.16
C THR A 22 -4.36 -6.23 15.69
N VAL A 23 -5.29 -5.59 16.36
CA VAL A 23 -5.08 -4.31 17.04
C VAL A 23 -5.55 -4.44 18.48
N ASP A 24 -4.68 -4.18 19.45
CA ASP A 24 -5.02 -4.13 20.86
C ASP A 24 -5.23 -2.67 21.25
N PHE A 25 -6.35 -2.41 21.93
CA PHE A 25 -6.69 -1.11 22.48
C PHE A 25 -6.25 -1.04 23.93
N ALA A 26 -5.59 0.05 24.30
CA ALA A 26 -5.13 0.29 25.66
C ALA A 26 -5.57 1.67 26.16
N ASP A 27 -5.90 1.75 27.45
CA ASP A 27 -6.25 2.99 28.12
C ASP A 27 -5.27 3.27 29.27
N ARG A 28 -4.54 4.38 29.17
CA ARG A 28 -3.57 4.82 30.19
C ARG A 28 -4.21 5.17 31.53
N VAL A 29 -5.46 5.63 31.54
CA VAL A 29 -6.17 5.96 32.78
C VAL A 29 -6.39 4.70 33.62
N ARG A 30 -6.59 3.55 33.00
CA ARG A 30 -6.67 2.26 33.67
C ARG A 30 -5.33 1.82 34.28
N GLU A 31 -4.24 2.08 33.59
CA GLU A 31 -2.88 1.81 34.07
C GLU A 31 -2.56 2.63 35.32
N ASP A 32 -2.90 3.92 35.34
CA ASP A 32 -2.77 4.79 36.53
C ASP A 32 -3.61 4.30 37.72
N ALA A 33 -4.71 3.59 37.47
CA ALA A 33 -5.56 2.97 38.48
C ALA A 33 -5.12 1.56 38.88
N LEU A 34 -3.94 1.09 38.42
CA LEU A 34 -3.40 -0.26 38.67
C LEU A 34 -4.32 -1.38 38.13
N LEU A 35 -5.08 -1.10 37.07
CA LEU A 35 -5.90 -2.06 36.35
C LEU A 35 -5.16 -2.50 35.08
N ASP A 36 -5.61 -3.64 34.51
CA ASP A 36 -5.14 -4.03 33.15
C ASP A 36 -5.49 -2.92 32.16
N ASN A 37 -4.47 -2.41 31.46
CA ASN A 37 -4.61 -1.32 30.52
C ASN A 37 -5.30 -1.75 29.20
N THR A 38 -5.38 -3.03 28.92
CA THR A 38 -6.05 -3.55 27.72
C THR A 38 -7.57 -3.38 27.83
N THR A 39 -8.15 -2.59 26.96
CA THR A 39 -9.60 -2.32 26.91
C THR A 39 -10.32 -3.17 25.86
N GLY A 40 -9.60 -3.73 24.91
CA GLY A 40 -10.18 -4.60 23.90
C GLY A 40 -9.18 -4.98 22.81
N THR A 41 -9.62 -5.89 21.95
CA THR A 41 -8.87 -6.34 20.78
C THR A 41 -9.78 -6.33 19.55
N MET A 42 -9.26 -5.90 18.42
CA MET A 42 -9.88 -6.02 17.12
C MET A 42 -9.07 -6.97 16.23
N ASN A 43 -9.74 -7.93 15.62
CA ASN A 43 -9.19 -8.78 14.57
C ASN A 43 -9.84 -8.40 13.24
N GLY A 44 -9.05 -7.89 12.33
CA GLY A 44 -9.46 -7.52 10.99
C GLY A 44 -9.06 -8.58 9.97
N THR A 45 -9.99 -8.97 9.11
CA THR A 45 -9.74 -9.87 7.97
C THR A 45 -10.20 -9.21 6.68
N SER A 46 -9.41 -9.33 5.63
CA SER A 46 -9.74 -8.82 4.30
C SER A 46 -9.53 -9.88 3.24
N TYR A 47 -10.47 -9.96 2.30
CA TYR A 47 -10.40 -10.80 1.10
C TYR A 47 -10.60 -9.91 -0.12
N GLY A 48 -9.62 -9.88 -1.01
CA GLY A 48 -9.64 -9.03 -2.19
C GLY A 48 -9.49 -9.79 -3.49
N ILE A 49 -10.13 -9.25 -4.53
CA ILE A 49 -9.90 -9.62 -5.91
C ILE A 49 -9.64 -8.37 -6.73
N GLY A 50 -8.68 -8.44 -7.62
CA GLY A 50 -8.31 -7.31 -8.46
C GLY A 50 -7.75 -7.69 -9.80
N GLY A 51 -7.42 -6.68 -10.57
CA GLY A 51 -6.75 -6.81 -11.84
C GLY A 51 -5.68 -5.75 -12.01
N TYR A 52 -4.72 -6.04 -12.87
CA TYR A 52 -3.69 -5.08 -13.24
C TYR A 52 -3.48 -5.06 -14.76
N TYR A 53 -3.02 -3.92 -15.23
CA TYR A 53 -2.61 -3.68 -16.59
C TYR A 53 -1.33 -2.86 -16.58
N THR A 54 -0.26 -3.40 -17.17
CA THR A 54 1.03 -2.74 -17.30
C THR A 54 1.42 -2.68 -18.78
N ALA A 55 1.71 -1.50 -19.28
CA ALA A 55 2.23 -1.26 -20.62
C ALA A 55 3.64 -0.68 -20.54
N ILE A 56 4.61 -1.33 -21.19
CA ILE A 56 6.01 -0.91 -21.20
C ILE A 56 6.41 -0.66 -22.65
N ASN A 57 6.82 0.56 -22.95
CA ASN A 57 7.25 0.98 -24.27
C ASN A 57 8.75 0.70 -24.49
N GLY A 58 9.17 0.72 -25.76
CA GLY A 58 10.57 0.49 -26.13
C GLY A 58 11.54 1.56 -25.63
N ASP A 59 11.06 2.75 -25.26
CA ASP A 59 11.85 3.83 -24.63
C ASP A 59 11.94 3.71 -23.08
N GLU A 60 11.55 2.55 -22.55
CA GLU A 60 11.50 2.24 -21.12
C GLU A 60 10.46 3.08 -20.34
N SER A 61 9.56 3.81 -21.02
CA SER A 61 8.42 4.42 -20.35
C SER A 61 7.34 3.37 -20.07
N TYR A 62 6.64 3.51 -18.95
CA TYR A 62 5.58 2.58 -18.58
C TYR A 62 4.35 3.27 -18.00
N LEU A 63 3.24 2.57 -18.10
CA LEU A 63 1.99 2.87 -17.42
C LEU A 63 1.53 1.60 -16.70
N ASP A 64 1.25 1.73 -15.42
CA ASP A 64 0.69 0.67 -14.59
C ASP A 64 -0.64 1.09 -13.99
N VAL A 65 -1.65 0.23 -14.11
CA VAL A 65 -2.99 0.45 -13.57
C VAL A 65 -3.39 -0.77 -12.76
N VAL A 66 -3.79 -0.55 -11.52
CA VAL A 66 -4.21 -1.59 -10.59
C VAL A 66 -5.57 -1.23 -10.02
N GLY A 67 -6.51 -2.15 -10.08
CA GLY A 67 -7.83 -2.01 -9.45
C GLY A 67 -8.12 -3.21 -8.56
N MET A 68 -8.72 -2.97 -7.38
CA MET A 68 -9.05 -4.02 -6.42
C MET A 68 -10.36 -3.71 -5.71
N VAL A 69 -11.13 -4.76 -5.42
CA VAL A 69 -12.26 -4.74 -4.49
C VAL A 69 -12.02 -5.77 -3.41
N SER A 70 -12.29 -5.39 -2.16
CA SER A 70 -12.09 -6.26 -1.01
C SER A 70 -13.30 -6.25 -0.10
N LYS A 71 -13.64 -7.43 0.45
CA LYS A 71 -14.54 -7.55 1.60
C LYS A 71 -13.71 -7.45 2.87
N LEU A 72 -14.22 -6.71 3.86
CA LEU A 72 -13.60 -6.49 5.16
C LEU A 72 -14.50 -7.08 6.24
N GLU A 73 -13.89 -7.68 7.26
CA GLU A 73 -14.58 -8.15 8.45
C GLU A 73 -13.73 -7.79 9.68
N ASN A 74 -14.28 -7.00 10.58
CA ASN A 74 -13.65 -6.63 11.84
C ASN A 74 -14.40 -7.29 13.01
N LYS A 75 -13.69 -8.05 13.83
CA LYS A 75 -14.23 -8.67 15.04
C LYS A 75 -13.64 -7.98 16.26
N TYR A 76 -14.48 -7.34 17.02
CA TYR A 76 -14.14 -6.64 18.24
C TYR A 76 -14.41 -7.54 19.45
N LYS A 77 -13.55 -7.46 20.44
CA LYS A 77 -13.76 -8.07 21.77
C LYS A 77 -13.26 -7.09 22.82
N ASP A 78 -14.13 -6.71 23.74
CA ASP A 78 -13.75 -5.85 24.85
C ASP A 78 -13.16 -6.63 26.04
N SER A 79 -12.67 -5.92 27.05
CA SER A 79 -12.13 -6.51 28.29
C SER A 79 -13.19 -7.22 29.16
N TYR A 80 -14.47 -7.00 28.91
CA TYR A 80 -15.60 -7.66 29.60
C TYR A 80 -16.07 -8.92 28.87
N GLY A 81 -15.50 -9.21 27.70
CA GLY A 81 -15.82 -10.39 26.89
C GLY A 81 -16.97 -10.17 25.91
N MET A 82 -17.50 -8.95 25.80
CA MET A 82 -18.48 -8.59 24.76
C MET A 82 -17.85 -8.64 23.38
N LYS A 83 -18.61 -9.06 22.39
CA LYS A 83 -18.13 -9.25 21.02
C LYS A 83 -19.05 -8.57 20.03
N SER A 84 -18.48 -7.88 19.07
CA SER A 84 -19.19 -7.29 17.93
C SER A 84 -18.48 -7.62 16.64
N THR A 85 -19.21 -7.68 15.55
CA THR A 85 -18.66 -7.86 14.19
C THR A 85 -19.14 -6.73 13.32
N GLN A 86 -18.23 -6.18 12.53
CA GLN A 86 -18.49 -5.14 11.56
C GLN A 86 -17.99 -5.58 10.21
N ASP A 87 -18.88 -5.68 9.25
CA ASP A 87 -18.57 -5.94 7.84
C ASP A 87 -18.30 -4.62 7.09
N GLY A 88 -17.64 -4.73 5.96
CA GLY A 88 -17.39 -3.60 5.11
C GLY A 88 -16.81 -4.01 3.76
N TYR A 89 -16.58 -3.02 2.91
CA TYR A 89 -15.90 -3.21 1.64
C TYR A 89 -14.91 -2.08 1.36
N ARG A 90 -13.93 -2.39 0.52
CA ARG A 90 -12.93 -1.45 0.05
C ARG A 90 -12.81 -1.52 -1.46
N LEU A 91 -12.76 -0.35 -2.09
CA LEU A 91 -12.42 -0.17 -3.49
C LEU A 91 -11.08 0.55 -3.57
N GLY A 92 -10.16 0.05 -4.38
CA GLY A 92 -8.84 0.66 -4.61
C GLY A 92 -8.57 0.80 -6.10
N LEU A 93 -8.01 1.93 -6.50
CA LEU A 93 -7.51 2.18 -7.84
C LEU A 93 -6.17 2.91 -7.75
N SER A 94 -5.16 2.41 -8.46
CA SER A 94 -3.85 3.05 -8.57
C SER A 94 -3.45 3.18 -10.02
N VAL A 95 -2.91 4.33 -10.38
CA VAL A 95 -2.30 4.58 -11.70
C VAL A 95 -0.90 5.12 -11.46
N GLU A 96 0.08 4.45 -12.04
CA GLU A 96 1.49 4.86 -11.99
C GLU A 96 2.04 4.98 -13.39
N ALA A 97 2.84 6.00 -13.62
CA ALA A 97 3.62 6.17 -14.85
C ALA A 97 5.07 6.49 -14.52
N GLY A 98 5.97 5.95 -15.31
CA GLY A 98 7.39 6.24 -15.19
C GLY A 98 8.06 6.36 -16.53
N LYS A 99 9.18 7.09 -16.54
CA LYS A 99 9.99 7.27 -17.74
C LYS A 99 11.46 7.44 -17.39
N LYS A 100 12.33 6.83 -18.19
CA LYS A 100 13.77 7.09 -18.12
C LYS A 100 14.04 8.55 -18.47
N LEU A 101 14.65 9.28 -17.54
CA LEU A 101 15.00 10.71 -17.68
C LEU A 101 16.45 10.89 -18.15
N ALA A 102 17.36 10.04 -17.65
CA ALA A 102 18.78 10.14 -17.96
C ALA A 102 19.48 8.79 -17.86
N GLU A 103 20.64 8.71 -18.49
CA GLU A 103 21.56 7.58 -18.40
C GLU A 103 22.97 8.12 -18.11
N LEU A 104 23.53 7.72 -16.96
CA LEU A 104 24.81 8.18 -16.44
C LEU A 104 25.76 6.98 -16.35
N GLY A 105 26.40 6.66 -17.45
CA GLY A 105 27.21 5.45 -17.60
C GLY A 105 26.35 4.18 -17.48
N LYS A 106 26.57 3.37 -16.43
CA LYS A 106 25.78 2.15 -16.19
C LYS A 106 24.52 2.41 -15.33
N TRP A 107 24.32 3.63 -14.85
CA TRP A 107 23.18 4.01 -14.03
C TRP A 107 22.10 4.65 -14.89
N LYS A 108 20.86 4.25 -14.66
CA LYS A 108 19.68 4.84 -15.26
C LYS A 108 18.91 5.61 -14.19
N VAL A 109 18.40 6.78 -14.55
CA VAL A 109 17.58 7.63 -13.72
C VAL A 109 16.17 7.64 -14.31
N GLU A 110 15.19 7.26 -13.51
CA GLU A 110 13.78 7.18 -13.89
C GLU A 110 12.95 8.10 -12.99
N GLY A 111 12.10 8.91 -13.61
CA GLY A 111 11.08 9.68 -12.91
C GLY A 111 9.80 8.87 -12.84
N GLN A 112 9.13 8.89 -11.67
CA GLN A 112 7.91 8.16 -11.39
C GLN A 112 6.84 9.09 -10.84
N GLY A 113 5.59 8.86 -11.26
CA GLY A 113 4.42 9.52 -10.68
C GLY A 113 3.29 8.53 -10.48
N GLN A 114 2.65 8.55 -9.33
CA GLN A 114 1.54 7.68 -8.98
C GLN A 114 0.40 8.47 -8.35
N LEU A 115 -0.82 8.07 -8.67
CA LEU A 115 -2.02 8.50 -7.98
C LEU A 115 -2.79 7.27 -7.54
N ALA A 116 -3.11 7.19 -6.25
CA ALA A 116 -3.86 6.09 -5.66
C ALA A 116 -5.10 6.63 -4.95
N TYR A 117 -6.25 6.09 -5.30
CA TYR A 117 -7.53 6.36 -4.67
C TYR A 117 -8.03 5.12 -3.97
N GLN A 118 -8.55 5.29 -2.76
CA GLN A 118 -9.20 4.24 -2.02
C GLN A 118 -10.50 4.77 -1.40
N TYR A 119 -11.54 3.98 -1.49
CA TYR A 119 -12.79 4.16 -0.77
C TYR A 119 -13.05 2.95 0.12
N THR A 120 -13.30 3.18 1.39
CA THR A 120 -13.62 2.14 2.37
C THR A 120 -14.96 2.49 3.00
N ASN A 121 -15.88 1.54 3.06
CA ASN A 121 -17.16 1.68 3.75
C ASN A 121 -17.32 0.51 4.71
N TYR A 122 -17.73 0.82 5.92
CA TYR A 122 -18.13 -0.15 6.93
C TYR A 122 -19.62 -0.04 7.20
N ASP A 123 -20.22 -1.16 7.52
CA ASP A 123 -21.61 -1.22 7.92
C ASP A 123 -21.76 -0.70 9.36
N ASN A 124 -22.91 -0.10 9.66
CA ASN A 124 -23.27 0.25 11.02
C ASN A 124 -23.35 -1.01 11.85
N PHE A 125 -22.94 -0.95 13.09
CA PHE A 125 -23.10 -2.06 14.01
C PHE A 125 -23.58 -1.58 15.38
N ASN A 126 -24.18 -2.48 16.13
CA ASN A 126 -24.59 -2.22 17.50
C ASN A 126 -23.70 -3.04 18.44
N ASP A 127 -23.21 -2.41 19.47
CA ASP A 127 -22.74 -3.10 20.64
C ASP A 127 -23.87 -3.17 21.69
N ASP A 128 -23.63 -3.81 22.82
CA ASP A 128 -24.63 -3.94 23.89
C ASP A 128 -24.96 -2.61 24.61
N ILE A 129 -24.25 -1.54 24.27
CA ILE A 129 -24.35 -0.22 24.93
C ILE A 129 -24.98 0.81 23.97
N SER A 130 -24.60 0.80 22.69
CA SER A 130 -25.02 1.83 21.73
C SER A 130 -24.94 1.36 20.28
N GLY A 131 -25.67 2.05 19.39
CA GLY A 131 -25.47 1.98 17.94
C GLY A 131 -24.23 2.79 17.55
N ILE A 132 -23.42 2.21 16.66
CA ILE A 132 -22.26 2.88 16.09
C ILE A 132 -22.50 3.07 14.60
N ASP A 133 -22.65 4.33 14.20
CA ASP A 133 -22.80 4.71 12.80
C ASP A 133 -21.40 4.80 12.16
N ALA A 134 -21.20 4.00 11.13
CA ALA A 134 -19.99 4.02 10.35
C ALA A 134 -20.18 4.87 9.09
N TYR A 135 -19.14 5.58 8.71
CA TYR A 135 -19.15 6.42 7.52
C TYR A 135 -18.15 5.91 6.49
N GLY A 136 -18.49 6.09 5.21
CA GLY A 136 -17.55 5.85 4.13
C GLY A 136 -16.39 6.83 4.17
N ALA A 137 -15.17 6.32 4.01
CA ALA A 137 -13.94 7.10 4.03
C ALA A 137 -13.23 7.00 2.68
N SER A 138 -12.88 8.15 2.11
CA SER A 138 -12.09 8.24 0.88
C SER A 138 -10.68 8.72 1.19
N THR A 139 -9.70 8.13 0.52
CA THR A 139 -8.31 8.61 0.52
C THR A 139 -7.84 8.84 -0.91
N LEU A 140 -7.08 9.90 -1.13
CA LEU A 140 -6.40 10.18 -2.38
C LEU A 140 -4.97 10.54 -2.09
N ARG A 141 -4.05 9.71 -2.56
CA ARG A 141 -2.60 9.86 -2.35
C ARG A 141 -1.89 10.02 -3.68
N GLY A 142 -1.02 11.00 -3.78
CA GLY A 142 -0.08 11.17 -4.88
C GLY A 142 1.34 10.88 -4.43
N ARG A 143 2.13 10.34 -5.33
CA ARG A 143 3.57 10.12 -5.15
C ARG A 143 4.32 10.61 -6.37
N LEU A 144 5.35 11.42 -6.16
CA LEU A 144 6.33 11.78 -7.17
C LEU A 144 7.70 11.33 -6.69
N GLY A 145 8.45 10.69 -7.56
CA GLY A 145 9.72 10.13 -7.16
C GLY A 145 10.73 9.98 -8.28
N VAL A 146 11.93 9.67 -7.84
CA VAL A 146 13.06 9.32 -8.71
C VAL A 146 13.60 7.98 -8.27
N ARG A 147 13.81 7.09 -9.24
CA ARG A 147 14.47 5.82 -9.08
C ARG A 147 15.79 5.84 -9.84
N VAL A 148 16.88 5.50 -9.16
CA VAL A 148 18.19 5.34 -9.76
C VAL A 148 18.56 3.86 -9.72
N TYR A 149 18.80 3.24 -10.85
CA TYR A 149 19.04 1.81 -10.91
C TYR A 149 20.13 1.45 -11.90
N ARG A 150 20.71 0.28 -11.74
CA ARG A 150 21.61 -0.33 -12.72
C ARG A 150 21.42 -1.84 -12.77
N HIS A 151 21.63 -2.41 -13.95
CA HIS A 151 21.79 -3.84 -14.11
C HIS A 151 23.22 -4.26 -13.76
N LEU A 152 23.33 -5.36 -13.03
CA LEU A 152 24.62 -5.96 -12.71
C LEU A 152 24.93 -6.99 -13.80
N GLU A 153 26.12 -6.89 -14.38
CA GLU A 153 26.62 -7.86 -15.34
C GLU A 153 27.46 -8.90 -14.61
N SER A 154 27.23 -10.18 -14.88
CA SER A 154 28.10 -11.23 -14.36
C SER A 154 29.46 -11.19 -15.04
N THR A 155 30.51 -11.04 -14.27
CA THR A 155 31.88 -11.01 -14.78
C THR A 155 32.52 -12.39 -14.95
N LYS A 156 31.93 -13.45 -14.41
CA LYS A 156 32.44 -14.84 -14.57
C LYS A 156 31.36 -15.88 -14.28
N ASN A 157 30.97 -16.64 -15.31
CA ASN A 157 30.35 -17.99 -15.28
C ASN A 157 29.19 -18.27 -14.30
N ILE A 158 28.61 -17.25 -13.65
CA ILE A 158 27.40 -17.40 -12.87
C ILE A 158 26.27 -16.80 -13.70
N GLN A 159 25.72 -17.58 -14.62
CA GLN A 159 24.58 -17.19 -15.51
C GLN A 159 23.35 -16.70 -14.74
N GLN A 160 23.32 -16.87 -13.42
CA GLN A 160 22.21 -16.46 -12.55
C GLN A 160 22.24 -14.99 -12.15
N ILE A 161 23.32 -14.25 -12.35
CA ILE A 161 23.42 -12.83 -11.97
C ILE A 161 23.20 -11.90 -13.17
N ASP A 162 23.21 -12.41 -14.39
CA ASP A 162 22.88 -11.63 -15.59
C ASP A 162 21.44 -11.12 -15.47
N ASN A 163 21.26 -9.79 -15.48
CA ASN A 163 20.03 -9.05 -15.23
C ASN A 163 19.64 -8.86 -13.76
N ALA A 164 20.51 -9.14 -12.79
CA ALA A 164 20.28 -8.63 -11.45
C ALA A 164 20.25 -7.10 -11.46
N GLN A 165 19.35 -6.50 -10.69
CA GLN A 165 19.19 -5.06 -10.61
C GLN A 165 19.35 -4.57 -9.19
N VAL A 166 20.12 -3.51 -9.00
CA VAL A 166 20.19 -2.74 -7.74
C VAL A 166 19.60 -1.37 -8.00
N TYR A 167 18.86 -0.83 -7.01
CA TYR A 167 18.24 0.47 -7.14
C TYR A 167 18.14 1.22 -5.81
N GLY A 168 18.05 2.54 -5.92
CA GLY A 168 17.64 3.45 -4.86
C GLY A 168 16.45 4.28 -5.31
N VAL A 169 15.62 4.70 -4.38
CA VAL A 169 14.44 5.55 -4.62
C VAL A 169 14.40 6.71 -3.65
N ALA A 170 13.86 7.83 -4.10
CA ALA A 170 13.49 8.96 -3.26
C ALA A 170 12.15 9.50 -3.75
N ASN A 171 11.18 9.61 -2.84
CA ASN A 171 9.81 9.99 -3.14
C ASN A 171 9.33 11.10 -2.22
N VAL A 172 8.45 11.93 -2.77
CA VAL A 172 7.55 12.81 -2.02
C VAL A 172 6.15 12.25 -2.17
N ILE A 173 5.50 12.00 -1.06
CA ILE A 173 4.14 11.45 -0.99
C ILE A 173 3.26 12.52 -0.39
N GLN A 174 2.10 12.78 -1.02
CA GLN A 174 1.12 13.75 -0.58
C GLN A 174 -0.25 13.10 -0.44
N ASP A 175 -0.84 13.21 0.73
CA ASP A 175 -2.23 12.84 0.97
C ASP A 175 -3.13 14.05 0.67
N PHE A 176 -3.89 13.99 -0.44
CA PHE A 176 -4.81 15.04 -0.86
C PHE A 176 -6.16 14.94 -0.15
N ILE A 177 -6.63 13.70 0.05
CA ILE A 177 -7.85 13.37 0.80
C ILE A 177 -7.45 12.34 1.84
N ASN A 178 -7.66 12.68 3.10
CA ASN A 178 -7.43 11.79 4.24
C ASN A 178 -8.55 12.05 5.24
N PRO A 179 -9.39 11.04 5.57
CA PRO A 179 -10.45 11.22 6.54
C PRO A 179 -9.84 11.42 7.92
N THR A 180 -10.16 12.56 8.53
CA THR A 180 -9.60 12.97 9.84
C THR A 180 -10.68 13.10 10.90
N ASP A 181 -11.95 13.06 10.50
CA ASP A 181 -13.07 13.33 11.39
C ASP A 181 -13.83 12.04 11.72
N VAL A 182 -14.01 11.78 13.00
CA VAL A 182 -14.83 10.67 13.52
C VAL A 182 -15.83 11.24 14.51
N THR A 183 -17.09 10.87 14.38
CA THR A 183 -18.13 11.25 15.34
C THR A 183 -18.35 10.11 16.33
N VAL A 184 -18.13 10.37 17.61
CA VAL A 184 -18.34 9.41 18.69
C VAL A 184 -19.29 10.02 19.71
N GLY A 185 -20.44 9.39 19.94
CA GLY A 185 -21.42 9.85 20.94
C GLY A 185 -21.93 11.28 20.69
N GLY A 186 -21.98 11.74 19.43
CA GLY A 186 -22.36 13.09 19.05
C GLY A 186 -21.25 14.15 19.16
N ALA A 187 -20.06 13.76 19.59
CA ALA A 187 -18.87 14.62 19.59
C ALA A 187 -18.00 14.33 18.38
N ASN A 188 -17.62 15.38 17.64
CA ASN A 188 -16.65 15.26 16.54
C ASN A 188 -15.23 15.23 17.11
N VAL A 189 -14.50 14.18 16.82
CA VAL A 189 -13.07 14.04 17.09
C VAL A 189 -12.33 14.19 15.78
N SER A 190 -11.52 15.24 15.65
CA SER A 190 -10.65 15.47 14.50
C SER A 190 -9.21 15.20 14.87
N GLU A 191 -8.54 14.36 14.12
CA GLU A 191 -7.10 14.16 14.24
C GLU A 191 -6.39 14.76 13.02
N LYS A 192 -5.35 15.57 13.26
CA LYS A 192 -4.55 16.16 12.19
C LYS A 192 -3.37 15.25 11.91
N PHE A 193 -3.37 14.64 10.74
CA PHE A 193 -2.21 13.91 10.24
C PHE A 193 -1.38 14.80 9.31
N ASP A 194 -0.08 14.63 9.35
CA ASP A 194 0.80 15.23 8.36
C ASP A 194 0.45 14.70 6.98
N LYS A 195 0.31 15.62 6.03
CA LYS A 195 -0.17 15.29 4.68
C LYS A 195 0.96 14.97 3.73
N THR A 196 2.19 15.33 4.08
CA THR A 196 3.36 15.14 3.24
C THR A 196 4.34 14.20 3.92
N THR A 197 4.83 13.22 3.17
CA THR A 197 5.82 12.26 3.63
C THR A 197 6.98 12.22 2.65
N LEU A 198 8.19 12.24 3.17
CA LEU A 198 9.41 11.94 2.42
C LEU A 198 9.76 10.47 2.62
N GLU A 199 9.99 9.77 1.51
CA GLU A 199 10.42 8.38 1.51
C GLU A 199 11.77 8.27 0.82
N VAL A 200 12.69 7.51 1.42
CA VAL A 200 13.94 7.08 0.78
C VAL A 200 14.10 5.58 0.98
N GLY A 201 14.62 4.91 -0.02
CA GLY A 201 14.78 3.46 0.07
C GLY A 201 15.71 2.90 -0.99
N GLY A 202 15.84 1.60 -0.97
CA GLY A 202 16.61 0.87 -1.97
C GLY A 202 16.43 -0.63 -1.85
N GLY A 203 16.83 -1.30 -2.90
CA GLY A 203 16.66 -2.74 -2.97
C GLY A 203 17.46 -3.36 -4.10
N PHE A 204 17.31 -4.65 -4.21
CA PHE A 204 17.86 -5.40 -5.33
C PHE A 204 16.90 -6.49 -5.77
N GLN A 205 17.02 -6.85 -7.03
CA GLN A 205 16.28 -7.93 -7.66
C GLN A 205 17.26 -8.84 -8.38
N VAL A 206 17.14 -10.15 -8.17
CA VAL A 206 18.00 -11.16 -8.77
C VAL A 206 17.15 -12.20 -9.48
N PRO A 207 17.36 -12.48 -10.77
CA PRO A 207 16.71 -13.59 -11.44
C PRO A 207 17.30 -14.91 -10.90
N VAL A 208 16.43 -15.83 -10.51
CA VAL A 208 16.79 -17.19 -10.07
C VAL A 208 16.63 -18.18 -11.22
N THR A 209 15.62 -17.97 -12.05
CA THR A 209 15.37 -18.71 -13.28
C THR A 209 14.90 -17.74 -14.37
N GLY A 210 14.67 -18.21 -15.58
CA GLY A 210 14.11 -17.37 -16.66
C GLY A 210 12.72 -16.78 -16.36
N THR A 211 12.04 -17.24 -15.33
CA THR A 211 10.67 -16.81 -14.96
C THR A 211 10.53 -16.44 -13.48
N THR A 212 11.55 -16.68 -12.67
CA THR A 212 11.50 -16.47 -11.20
C THR A 212 12.55 -15.46 -10.77
N TYR A 213 12.12 -14.49 -9.96
CA TYR A 213 12.96 -13.45 -9.40
C TYR A 213 12.83 -13.45 -7.87
N VAL A 214 13.93 -13.16 -7.19
CA VAL A 214 13.96 -12.82 -5.76
C VAL A 214 14.31 -11.34 -5.65
N TYR A 215 13.56 -10.62 -4.83
CA TYR A 215 13.82 -9.20 -4.58
C TYR A 215 13.77 -8.89 -3.09
N THR A 216 14.47 -7.84 -2.70
CA THR A 216 14.34 -7.21 -1.39
C THR A 216 14.28 -5.71 -1.55
N ASP A 217 13.54 -5.07 -0.64
CA ASP A 217 13.34 -3.62 -0.61
C ASP A 217 13.34 -3.17 0.86
N ALA A 218 14.00 -2.06 1.14
CA ALA A 218 13.99 -1.41 2.44
C ALA A 218 13.71 0.08 2.24
N ARG A 219 12.75 0.62 2.99
CA ARG A 219 12.32 2.02 2.91
C ARG A 219 12.27 2.67 4.28
N TYR A 220 12.53 3.95 4.30
CA TYR A 220 12.39 4.81 5.46
C TYR A 220 11.50 6.01 5.09
N ASP A 221 10.47 6.20 5.88
CA ASP A 221 9.47 7.24 5.69
C ASP A 221 9.54 8.24 6.84
N ARG A 222 9.40 9.54 6.51
CA ARG A 222 9.30 10.61 7.50
C ARG A 222 8.23 11.61 7.08
N SER A 223 7.23 11.79 7.93
CA SER A 223 6.22 12.85 7.78
C SER A 223 6.79 14.22 8.12
N ILE A 224 6.35 15.26 7.37
CA ILE A 224 6.77 16.66 7.48
C ILE A 224 5.58 17.61 7.37
#